data_a032e87a3f3c89280398c1ba5a083727
#
_entry.id   a032e87a3f3c89280398c1ba5a083727
#
_cell.length_a   1.000
_cell.length_b   1.000
_cell.length_c   1.000
_cell.angle_alpha   90.00
_cell.angle_beta   90.00
_cell.angle_gamma   90.00
#
_symmetry.space_group_name_H-M   'P 1'
#
loop_
_entity.id
_entity.type
_entity.pdbx_description
1 polymer ?
#
loop_
_entity_poly.entity_id
_entity_poly.type
_entity_poly.pdbx_seq_one_letter_code
_entity_poly.pdbx_strand_id
1 'polypeptide(L)' 'MTIKGHRSSVTLEEPFWQGFREIARARDLSFNALAAEIDAARDPEIPLASAIRVYVFETLRRP' A
#
# COMPACT_ATOMS: atom_id res chain seq x y z
N MET A 1 -0.39 -10.76 -4.32
CA MET A 1 -0.59 -10.62 -2.87
C MET A 1 -2.07 -10.52 -2.53
N THR A 2 -2.47 -11.18 -1.49
CA THR A 2 -3.87 -11.15 -1.02
C THR A 2 -3.96 -10.26 0.22
N ILE A 3 -4.86 -9.29 0.18
CA ILE A 3 -5.07 -8.40 1.32
C ILE A 3 -6.07 -9.05 2.26
N LYS A 4 -5.78 -9.00 3.55
CA LYS A 4 -6.64 -9.58 4.56
C LYS A 4 -8.05 -9.00 4.46
N GLY A 5 -9.05 -9.88 4.44
CA GLY A 5 -10.44 -9.47 4.34
C GLY A 5 -10.93 -9.23 2.92
N HIS A 6 -10.05 -9.36 1.94
CA HIS A 6 -10.39 -9.17 0.53
C HIS A 6 -10.05 -10.42 -0.25
N ARG A 7 -10.83 -10.68 -1.28
CA ARG A 7 -10.59 -11.83 -2.14
C ARG A 7 -9.71 -11.48 -3.32
N SER A 8 -9.61 -10.21 -3.64
CA SER A 8 -8.84 -9.76 -4.79
C SER A 8 -7.36 -9.71 -4.47
N SER A 9 -6.56 -10.05 -5.47
CA SER A 9 -5.11 -9.93 -5.38
C SER A 9 -4.71 -8.53 -5.83
N VAL A 10 -3.64 -8.02 -5.22
CA VAL A 10 -3.09 -6.73 -5.63
C VAL A 10 -1.78 -6.99 -6.34
N THR A 11 -1.65 -6.46 -7.55
CA THR A 11 -0.45 -6.61 -8.36
C THR A 11 0.25 -5.26 -8.47
N LEU A 12 1.51 -5.22 -8.07
CA LEU A 12 2.32 -4.01 -8.15
C LEU A 12 3.68 -4.36 -8.70
N GLU A 13 4.28 -3.40 -9.36
CA GLU A 13 5.65 -3.49 -9.82
C GLU A 13 6.59 -3.62 -8.60
N GLU A 14 7.67 -4.35 -8.74
CA GLU A 14 8.58 -4.63 -7.64
C GLU A 14 9.08 -3.37 -6.92
N PRO A 15 9.49 -2.30 -7.62
CA PRO A 15 9.94 -1.08 -6.92
C PRO A 15 8.89 -0.52 -5.96
N PHE A 16 7.61 -0.61 -6.32
CA PHE A 16 6.54 -0.14 -5.45
C PHE A 16 6.38 -1.03 -4.23
N TRP A 17 6.52 -2.35 -4.40
CA TRP A 17 6.47 -3.26 -3.26
C TRP A 17 7.61 -3.01 -2.30
N GLN A 18 8.81 -2.76 -2.82
CA GLN A 18 9.96 -2.47 -1.98
C GLN A 18 9.75 -1.18 -1.18
N GLY A 19 9.27 -0.13 -1.85
CA GLY A 19 8.96 1.13 -1.18
C GLY A 19 7.89 0.96 -0.11
N PHE A 20 6.86 0.19 -0.42
CA PHE A 20 5.78 -0.10 0.52
C PHE A 20 6.32 -0.78 1.78
N ARG A 21 7.18 -1.79 1.60
CA ARG A 21 7.76 -2.50 2.74
C ARG A 21 8.64 -1.59 3.58
N GLU A 22 9.41 -0.72 2.96
CA GLU A 22 10.25 0.22 3.67
C GLU A 22 9.41 1.18 4.52
N ILE A 23 8.31 1.66 3.96
CA ILE A 23 7.42 2.55 4.69
C ILE A 23 6.79 1.83 5.88
N ALA A 24 6.33 0.60 5.67
CA ALA A 24 5.74 -0.18 6.75
C ALA A 24 6.74 -0.39 7.88
N ARG A 25 7.99 -0.71 7.52
CA ARG A 25 9.04 -0.90 8.51
C ARG A 25 9.33 0.39 9.27
N ALA A 26 9.40 1.51 8.56
CA ALA A 26 9.66 2.80 9.17
C ALA A 26 8.55 3.21 10.14
N ARG A 27 7.33 2.79 9.86
CA ARG A 27 6.18 3.09 10.72
C ARG A 27 5.92 1.99 11.76
N ASP A 28 6.76 0.97 11.77
CA ASP A 28 6.62 -0.15 12.69
C ASP A 28 5.26 -0.85 12.52
N LEU A 29 4.84 -1.01 11.28
CA LEU A 29 3.58 -1.66 10.95
C LEU A 29 3.84 -2.93 10.17
N SER A 30 2.95 -3.92 10.31
CA SER A 30 3.02 -5.08 9.46
C SER A 30 2.57 -4.69 8.06
N PHE A 31 2.95 -5.50 7.08
CA PHE A 31 2.56 -5.30 5.70
C PHE A 31 1.04 -5.19 5.57
N ASN A 32 0.31 -6.13 6.20
CA ASN A 32 -1.14 -6.13 6.12
C ASN A 32 -1.77 -4.95 6.85
N ALA A 33 -1.18 -4.52 7.95
CA ALA A 33 -1.70 -3.38 8.70
C ALA A 33 -1.62 -2.11 7.86
N LEU A 34 -0.50 -1.89 7.17
CA LEU A 34 -0.36 -0.71 6.32
C LEU A 34 -1.32 -0.78 5.13
N ALA A 35 -1.44 -1.96 4.52
CA ALA A 35 -2.36 -2.14 3.40
C ALA A 35 -3.80 -1.87 3.82
N ALA A 36 -4.19 -2.32 5.01
CA ALA A 36 -5.54 -2.10 5.51
C ALA A 36 -5.79 -0.62 5.77
N GLU A 37 -4.78 0.10 6.28
CA GLU A 37 -4.90 1.53 6.51
C GLU A 37 -5.14 2.28 5.20
N ILE A 38 -4.39 1.93 4.16
CA ILE A 38 -4.55 2.56 2.85
C ILE A 38 -5.92 2.21 2.26
N ASP A 39 -6.33 0.96 2.39
CA ASP A 39 -7.62 0.53 1.87
C ASP A 39 -8.77 1.29 2.53
N ALA A 40 -8.69 1.50 3.84
CA ALA A 40 -9.73 2.21 4.57
C ALA A 40 -9.80 3.69 4.19
N ALA A 41 -8.66 4.27 3.81
CA ALA A 41 -8.58 5.70 3.51
C ALA A 41 -8.83 6.01 2.02
N ARG A 42 -8.78 5.01 1.15
CA ARG A 42 -8.90 5.26 -0.28
C ARG A 42 -10.34 5.58 -0.68
N ASP A 43 -10.46 6.33 -1.77
CA ASP A 43 -11.75 6.55 -2.41
C ASP A 43 -12.24 5.21 -2.97
N PRO A 44 -13.51 4.83 -2.72
CA PRO A 44 -14.04 3.54 -3.21
C PRO A 44 -13.91 3.34 -4.72
N GLU A 45 -13.84 4.42 -5.49
CA GLU A 45 -13.71 4.32 -6.94
C GLU A 45 -12.28 4.08 -7.40
N ILE A 46 -11.30 4.20 -6.50
CA ILE A 46 -9.91 4.03 -6.85
C ILE A 46 -9.45 2.62 -6.44
N PRO A 47 -8.92 1.84 -7.39
CA PRO A 47 -8.42 0.50 -7.06
C PRO A 47 -7.34 0.56 -6.00
N LEU A 48 -7.28 -0.47 -5.15
CA LEU A 48 -6.30 -0.51 -4.07
C LEU A 48 -4.87 -0.43 -4.60
N ALA A 49 -4.57 -1.09 -5.72
CA ALA A 49 -3.23 -1.04 -6.29
C ALA A 49 -2.83 0.40 -6.62
N SER A 50 -3.76 1.17 -7.19
CA SER A 50 -3.49 2.57 -7.52
C SER A 50 -3.28 3.39 -6.25
N ALA A 51 -4.08 3.15 -5.22
CA ALA A 51 -3.96 3.86 -3.96
C ALA A 51 -2.61 3.58 -3.31
N ILE A 52 -2.14 2.34 -3.38
CA ILE A 52 -0.84 1.96 -2.84
C ILE A 52 0.29 2.66 -3.61
N ARG A 53 0.20 2.68 -4.94
CA ARG A 53 1.22 3.37 -5.74
C ARG A 53 1.32 4.85 -5.39
N VAL A 54 0.18 5.51 -5.28
CA VAL A 54 0.15 6.93 -4.95
C VAL A 54 0.72 7.14 -3.55
N TYR A 55 0.33 6.31 -2.60
CA TYR A 55 0.82 6.41 -1.24
C TYR A 55 2.35 6.28 -1.16
N VAL A 56 2.89 5.27 -1.85
CA VAL A 56 4.34 5.05 -1.87
C VAL A 56 5.04 6.24 -2.53
N PHE A 57 4.54 6.68 -3.66
CA PHE A 57 5.13 7.81 -4.38
C PHE A 57 5.15 9.07 -3.51
N GLU A 58 4.01 9.40 -2.93
CA GLU A 58 3.90 10.62 -2.12
C GLU A 58 4.79 10.57 -0.88
N THR A 59 4.86 9.40 -0.25
CA THR A 59 5.63 9.25 0.98
C THR A 59 7.14 9.34 0.70
N LEU A 60 7.61 8.67 -0.34
CA LEU A 60 9.04 8.67 -0.65
C LEU A 60 9.51 9.94 -1.33
N ARG A 61 8.59 10.71 -1.89
CA ARG A 61 8.91 11.98 -2.53
C ARG A 61 9.18 13.09 -1.52
N ARG A 62 8.63 12.96 -0.34
CA ARG A 62 8.79 13.98 0.70
C ARG A 62 10.20 13.97 1.26
N PRO A 63 10.78 15.17 1.52
CA PRO A 63 12.10 15.26 2.11
C PRO A 63 12.15 14.71 3.52
#